data_20250063f2e71bfc1c430e4032d41114
#
_entry.id   20250063f2e71bfc1c430e4032d41114
#
_cell.length_a   1.000
_cell.length_b   1.000
_cell.length_c   1.000
_cell.angle_alpha   90.00
_cell.angle_beta   90.00
_cell.angle_gamma   90.00
#
_symmetry.space_group_name_H-M   'P 1'
#
loop_
_entity.id
_entity.type
_entity.pdbx_description
1 polymer ?
#
loop_
_entity_poly.entity_id
_entity_poly.type
_entity_poly.pdbx_seq_one_letter_code
_entity_poly.pdbx_strand_id
1 'polypeptide(L)'
;MLWSISQKYITDRIGCSQAAGAFLFGKKDYTVLKNAICCDEYAYNETARNEIRTQYQAEDKLVIGNVGRFSQQKNQMYLVDIFSEIRKIHKDSVLWLGGDGELRPQIEEKIKQLGLINSVKIFGMVDNTGELYQAMDVMVMPSLFEGLPMTGVEAQACGLPCVFSDTITREVDVMGNSFLSLEESKTEWAKTAVRAAGRYKESGKARRS
;
A
#
# COMPACT_ATOMS: atom_id res chain seq x y z
N MET A 1 -2.16 -30.44 6.59
CA MET A 1 -1.60 -31.55 7.41
C MET A 1 -0.51 -31.07 8.40
N LEU A 2 0.51 -30.31 8.00
CA LEU A 2 1.56 -29.79 8.91
C LEU A 2 1.02 -28.88 10.03
N TRP A 3 0.02 -28.04 9.75
CA TRP A 3 -0.60 -27.14 10.72
C TRP A 3 -1.22 -27.86 11.92
N SER A 4 -1.94 -28.95 11.68
CA SER A 4 -2.57 -29.74 12.77
C SER A 4 -1.56 -30.49 13.65
N ILE A 5 -0.40 -30.84 13.12
CA ILE A 5 0.69 -31.47 13.85
C ILE A 5 1.41 -30.43 14.72
N SER A 6 1.72 -29.26 14.17
CA SER A 6 2.42 -28.19 14.89
C SER A 6 1.64 -27.69 16.12
N GLN A 7 0.29 -27.72 16.08
CA GLN A 7 -0.56 -27.28 17.19
C GLN A 7 -0.32 -28.05 18.51
N LYS A 8 0.22 -29.27 18.44
CA LYS A 8 0.54 -30.07 19.64
C LYS A 8 1.81 -29.61 20.37
N TYR A 9 2.68 -28.84 19.68
CA TYR A 9 3.98 -28.43 20.19
C TYR A 9 4.08 -26.91 20.43
N ILE A 10 2.97 -26.17 20.21
CA ILE A 10 2.93 -24.72 20.44
C ILE A 10 2.82 -24.50 21.97
N THR A 11 3.82 -23.84 22.53
CA THR A 11 3.85 -23.37 23.92
C THR A 11 3.18 -22.01 24.03
N ASP A 12 3.47 -21.11 23.09
CA ASP A 12 2.98 -19.75 23.09
C ASP A 12 2.34 -19.40 21.74
N ARG A 13 1.24 -18.65 21.80
CA ARG A 13 0.52 -18.18 20.60
C ARG A 13 0.61 -16.68 20.52
N ILE A 14 1.26 -16.20 19.48
CA ILE A 14 1.46 -14.76 19.26
C ILE A 14 0.93 -14.41 17.88
N GLY A 15 0.09 -13.39 17.81
CA GLY A 15 -0.39 -12.79 16.55
C GLY A 15 0.05 -11.33 16.44
N CYS A 16 0.33 -10.85 15.24
CA CYS A 16 0.70 -9.45 15.01
C CYS A 16 -0.50 -8.48 15.06
N SER A 17 -1.72 -9.01 15.06
CA SER A 17 -2.97 -8.28 15.21
C SER A 17 -4.04 -9.18 15.83
N GLN A 18 -5.14 -8.62 16.29
CA GLN A 18 -6.29 -9.41 16.75
C GLN A 18 -6.84 -10.29 15.62
N ALA A 19 -6.96 -9.72 14.41
CA ALA A 19 -7.43 -10.45 13.24
C ALA A 19 -6.50 -11.62 12.89
N ALA A 20 -5.18 -11.42 12.91
CA ALA A 20 -4.20 -12.49 12.65
C ALA A 20 -4.24 -13.57 13.72
N GLY A 21 -4.34 -13.20 15.00
CA GLY A 21 -4.45 -14.12 16.11
C GLY A 21 -5.73 -14.97 16.06
N ALA A 22 -6.87 -14.35 15.80
CA ALA A 22 -8.14 -15.02 15.62
C ALA A 22 -8.14 -15.99 14.43
N PHE A 23 -7.55 -15.59 13.31
CA PHE A 23 -7.42 -16.45 12.13
C PHE A 23 -6.53 -17.66 12.40
N LEU A 24 -5.39 -17.46 13.07
CA LEU A 24 -4.43 -18.54 13.33
C LEU A 24 -4.84 -19.47 14.45
N PHE A 25 -5.44 -18.96 15.51
CA PHE A 25 -5.66 -19.71 16.75
C PHE A 25 -7.12 -19.91 17.08
N GLY A 26 -8.05 -19.28 16.38
CA GLY A 26 -9.48 -19.38 16.60
C GLY A 26 -9.88 -18.87 17.99
N LYS A 27 -10.54 -19.73 18.77
CA LYS A 27 -11.00 -19.41 20.15
C LYS A 27 -9.94 -19.68 21.24
N LYS A 28 -8.73 -20.11 20.87
CA LYS A 28 -7.66 -20.36 21.85
C LYS A 28 -7.06 -19.02 22.28
N ASP A 29 -6.58 -18.97 23.51
CA ASP A 29 -5.87 -17.77 24.01
C ASP A 29 -4.60 -17.51 23.22
N TYR A 30 -4.33 -16.24 22.93
CA TYR A 30 -3.13 -15.77 22.27
C TYR A 30 -2.78 -14.36 22.73
N THR A 31 -1.51 -14.02 22.63
CA THR A 31 -1.02 -12.66 22.88
C THR A 31 -0.91 -11.91 21.58
N VAL A 32 -1.36 -10.65 21.56
CA VAL A 32 -1.11 -9.75 20.43
C VAL A 32 0.19 -8.99 20.68
N LEU A 33 1.19 -9.26 19.83
CA LEU A 33 2.44 -8.51 19.79
C LEU A 33 2.49 -7.77 18.45
N LYS A 34 2.18 -6.47 18.50
CA LYS A 34 2.19 -5.63 17.30
C LYS A 34 3.61 -5.49 16.76
N ASN A 35 3.75 -5.59 15.44
CA ASN A 35 4.99 -5.27 14.77
C ASN A 35 5.32 -3.78 15.01
N ALA A 36 6.60 -3.49 15.16
CA ALA A 36 7.13 -2.14 15.33
C ALA A 36 8.05 -1.77 14.16
N ILE A 37 8.12 -0.48 13.86
CA ILE A 37 9.05 0.11 12.90
C ILE A 37 9.86 1.20 13.60
N CYS A 38 11.03 1.52 13.05
CA CYS A 38 11.79 2.70 13.46
C CYS A 38 11.19 3.93 12.75
N CYS A 39 10.37 4.71 13.45
CA CYS A 39 9.67 5.85 12.86
C CYS A 39 10.61 6.90 12.27
N ASP A 40 11.81 7.04 12.82
CA ASP A 40 12.81 8.02 12.35
C ASP A 40 13.29 7.72 10.92
N GLU A 41 13.33 6.45 10.53
CA GLU A 41 13.69 6.01 9.17
C GLU A 41 12.63 6.38 8.12
N TYR A 42 11.40 6.61 8.57
CA TYR A 42 10.25 6.94 7.71
C TYR A 42 9.80 8.39 7.87
N ALA A 43 10.48 9.19 8.70
CA ALA A 43 10.10 10.60 8.89
C ALA A 43 10.10 11.35 7.54
N TYR A 44 9.08 12.21 7.32
CA TYR A 44 8.95 12.93 6.06
C TYR A 44 10.18 13.80 5.77
N ASN A 45 10.72 13.65 4.57
CA ASN A 45 11.88 14.37 4.07
C ASN A 45 11.58 14.99 2.70
N GLU A 46 11.42 16.30 2.66
CA GLU A 46 11.10 17.05 1.44
C GLU A 46 12.23 16.98 0.41
N THR A 47 13.48 17.01 0.83
CA THR A 47 14.64 16.92 -0.07
C THR A 47 14.63 15.57 -0.78
N ALA A 48 14.53 14.48 -0.04
CA ALA A 48 14.44 13.13 -0.61
C ALA A 48 13.25 12.99 -1.55
N ARG A 49 12.09 13.54 -1.18
CA ARG A 49 10.91 13.58 -2.04
C ARG A 49 11.20 14.25 -3.37
N ASN A 50 11.80 15.45 -3.35
CA ASN A 50 12.06 16.22 -4.55
C ASN A 50 13.11 15.54 -5.44
N GLU A 51 14.19 15.01 -4.86
CA GLU A 51 15.23 14.30 -5.58
C GLU A 51 14.68 13.10 -6.35
N ILE A 52 13.88 12.25 -5.67
CA ILE A 52 13.30 11.06 -6.30
C ILE A 52 12.29 11.45 -7.38
N ARG A 53 11.46 12.47 -7.14
CA ARG A 53 10.49 12.91 -8.13
C ARG A 53 11.17 13.50 -9.37
N THR A 54 12.27 14.23 -9.21
CA THR A 54 13.08 14.72 -10.33
C THR A 54 13.75 13.57 -11.08
N GLN A 55 14.35 12.61 -10.36
CA GLN A 55 14.97 11.44 -10.98
C GLN A 55 14.00 10.67 -11.90
N TYR A 56 12.73 10.61 -11.51
CA TYR A 56 11.70 9.86 -12.24
C TYR A 56 10.70 10.74 -13.00
N GLN A 57 11.00 12.05 -13.18
CA GLN A 57 10.19 13.00 -13.95
C GLN A 57 8.71 13.02 -13.48
N ALA A 58 8.53 13.11 -12.15
CA ALA A 58 7.23 13.08 -11.50
C ALA A 58 6.93 14.32 -10.65
N GLU A 59 7.66 15.44 -10.85
CA GLU A 59 7.56 16.67 -10.06
C GLU A 59 6.12 17.19 -10.00
N ASP A 60 5.47 17.27 -11.15
CA ASP A 60 4.10 17.81 -11.29
C ASP A 60 3.03 16.72 -11.41
N LYS A 61 3.40 15.44 -11.28
CA LYS A 61 2.48 14.32 -11.44
C LYS A 61 1.84 13.94 -10.11
N LEU A 62 0.65 13.37 -10.20
CA LEU A 62 0.03 12.64 -9.11
C LEU A 62 0.63 11.23 -9.04
N VAL A 63 1.37 10.93 -7.98
CA VAL A 63 2.05 9.65 -7.80
C VAL A 63 1.23 8.73 -6.91
N ILE A 64 0.65 7.70 -7.51
CA ILE A 64 -0.03 6.61 -6.83
C ILE A 64 1.00 5.53 -6.52
N GLY A 65 1.02 4.99 -5.31
CA GLY A 65 1.99 3.98 -4.93
C GLY A 65 1.38 2.67 -4.44
N ASN A 66 2.12 1.61 -4.60
CA ASN A 66 1.92 0.34 -3.92
C ASN A 66 3.28 -0.35 -3.72
N VAL A 67 3.49 -0.87 -2.52
CA VAL A 67 4.71 -1.61 -2.18
C VAL A 67 4.33 -2.97 -1.61
N GLY A 68 4.90 -4.04 -2.17
CA GLY A 68 4.68 -5.40 -1.71
C GLY A 68 4.94 -6.46 -2.77
N ARG A 69 4.91 -7.72 -2.34
CA ARG A 69 5.09 -8.86 -3.24
C ARG A 69 3.99 -8.88 -4.31
N PHE A 70 4.37 -9.12 -5.56
CA PHE A 70 3.41 -9.26 -6.67
C PHE A 70 2.74 -10.63 -6.62
N SER A 71 1.63 -10.70 -5.90
CA SER A 71 0.92 -11.93 -5.58
C SER A 71 -0.59 -11.72 -5.64
N GLN A 72 -1.34 -12.81 -5.74
CA GLN A 72 -2.80 -12.74 -5.71
C GLN A 72 -3.32 -12.03 -4.45
N GLN A 73 -2.69 -12.26 -3.29
CA GLN A 73 -3.05 -11.62 -2.03
C GLN A 73 -3.02 -10.09 -2.11
N LYS A 74 -1.98 -9.52 -2.70
CA LYS A 74 -1.77 -8.06 -2.80
C LYS A 74 -2.59 -7.40 -3.91
N ASN A 75 -3.10 -8.19 -4.86
CA ASN A 75 -4.09 -7.80 -5.87
C ASN A 75 -3.68 -6.60 -6.75
N GLN A 76 -2.39 -6.55 -7.15
CA GLN A 76 -1.90 -5.47 -8.01
C GLN A 76 -2.59 -5.46 -9.39
N MET A 77 -3.09 -6.59 -9.84
CA MET A 77 -3.90 -6.64 -11.07
C MET A 77 -5.13 -5.73 -10.99
N TYR A 78 -5.83 -5.73 -9.86
CA TYR A 78 -6.96 -4.84 -9.60
C TYR A 78 -6.51 -3.38 -9.43
N LEU A 79 -5.35 -3.16 -8.82
CA LEU A 79 -4.77 -1.82 -8.71
C LEU A 79 -4.48 -1.19 -10.07
N VAL A 80 -4.01 -1.96 -11.06
CA VAL A 80 -3.80 -1.47 -12.42
C VAL A 80 -5.13 -1.04 -13.06
N ASP A 81 -6.24 -1.76 -12.80
CA ASP A 81 -7.57 -1.34 -13.24
C ASP A 81 -7.99 -0.02 -12.56
N ILE A 82 -7.80 0.09 -11.23
CA ILE A 82 -8.07 1.34 -10.49
C ILE A 82 -7.25 2.49 -11.09
N PHE A 83 -5.98 2.26 -11.38
CA PHE A 83 -5.12 3.29 -11.96
C PHE A 83 -5.57 3.71 -13.36
N SER A 84 -6.08 2.79 -14.17
CA SER A 84 -6.72 3.13 -15.45
C SER A 84 -7.88 4.11 -15.25
N GLU A 85 -8.70 3.96 -14.22
CA GLU A 85 -9.77 4.92 -13.89
C GLU A 85 -9.21 6.26 -13.35
N ILE A 86 -8.14 6.22 -12.53
CA ILE A 86 -7.46 7.44 -12.08
C ILE A 86 -7.00 8.27 -13.28
N ARG A 87 -6.41 7.66 -14.29
CA ARG A 87 -5.94 8.33 -15.51
C ARG A 87 -7.06 9.04 -16.29
N LYS A 88 -8.31 8.59 -16.18
CA LYS A 88 -9.46 9.27 -16.81
C LYS A 88 -9.81 10.58 -16.12
N ILE A 89 -9.65 10.66 -14.80
CA ILE A 89 -9.99 11.84 -13.98
C ILE A 89 -8.80 12.73 -13.68
N HIS A 90 -7.58 12.18 -13.72
CA HIS A 90 -6.34 12.90 -13.49
C HIS A 90 -5.26 12.41 -14.49
N LYS A 91 -5.18 13.08 -15.64
CA LYS A 91 -4.32 12.65 -16.74
C LYS A 91 -2.82 12.64 -16.40
N ASP A 92 -2.36 13.59 -15.59
CA ASP A 92 -0.96 13.70 -15.17
C ASP A 92 -0.72 12.89 -13.89
N SER A 93 -1.01 11.58 -13.96
CA SER A 93 -0.77 10.64 -12.88
C SER A 93 0.15 9.51 -13.32
N VAL A 94 0.89 8.95 -12.36
CA VAL A 94 1.76 7.78 -12.53
C VAL A 94 1.49 6.78 -11.41
N LEU A 95 1.65 5.50 -11.73
CA LEU A 95 1.61 4.41 -10.76
C LEU A 95 3.01 3.87 -10.53
N TRP A 96 3.44 3.85 -9.28
CA TRP A 96 4.71 3.30 -8.85
C TRP A 96 4.49 2.01 -8.07
N LEU A 97 5.09 0.92 -8.56
CA LEU A 97 5.01 -0.41 -7.97
C LEU A 97 6.38 -0.82 -7.46
N GLY A 98 6.54 -0.87 -6.14
CA GLY A 98 7.73 -1.41 -5.48
C GLY A 98 7.50 -2.87 -5.11
N GLY A 99 8.36 -3.75 -5.57
CA GLY A 99 8.30 -5.18 -5.30
C GLY A 99 8.44 -6.06 -6.54
N ASP A 100 8.40 -7.36 -6.30
CA ASP A 100 8.47 -8.39 -7.33
C ASP A 100 7.63 -9.61 -6.88
N GLY A 101 7.41 -10.57 -7.75
CA GLY A 101 6.69 -11.79 -7.43
C GLY A 101 6.16 -12.52 -8.64
N GLU A 102 5.44 -13.62 -8.38
CA GLU A 102 4.96 -14.55 -9.38
C GLU A 102 3.98 -13.94 -10.39
N LEU A 103 3.29 -12.85 -10.04
CA LEU A 103 2.33 -12.18 -10.93
C LEU A 103 2.94 -11.04 -11.76
N ARG A 104 4.25 -10.78 -11.65
CA ARG A 104 4.88 -9.70 -12.41
C ARG A 104 4.63 -9.76 -13.92
N PRO A 105 4.79 -10.91 -14.59
CA PRO A 105 4.52 -10.98 -16.04
C PRO A 105 3.08 -10.63 -16.40
N GLN A 106 2.11 -11.07 -15.60
CA GLN A 106 0.68 -10.78 -15.82
C GLN A 106 0.37 -9.30 -15.59
N ILE A 107 1.00 -8.66 -14.59
CA ILE A 107 0.86 -7.24 -14.31
C ILE A 107 1.43 -6.41 -15.47
N GLU A 108 2.62 -6.73 -15.96
CA GLU A 108 3.27 -6.07 -17.09
C GLU A 108 2.43 -6.20 -18.38
N GLU A 109 1.90 -7.39 -18.65
CA GLU A 109 1.02 -7.60 -19.82
C GLU A 109 -0.27 -6.78 -19.68
N LYS A 110 -0.88 -6.72 -18.51
CA LYS A 110 -2.08 -5.91 -18.28
C LYS A 110 -1.82 -4.42 -18.46
N ILE A 111 -0.69 -3.92 -17.95
CA ILE A 111 -0.25 -2.53 -18.15
C ILE A 111 -0.15 -2.21 -19.64
N LYS A 112 0.40 -3.13 -20.43
CA LYS A 112 0.52 -2.99 -21.89
C LYS A 112 -0.85 -2.99 -22.56
N GLN A 113 -1.72 -3.93 -22.23
CA GLN A 113 -3.08 -4.04 -22.79
C GLN A 113 -3.92 -2.78 -22.54
N LEU A 114 -3.74 -2.14 -21.39
CA LEU A 114 -4.43 -0.89 -21.04
C LEU A 114 -3.72 0.38 -21.57
N GLY A 115 -2.61 0.25 -22.29
CA GLY A 115 -1.85 1.38 -22.83
C GLY A 115 -1.17 2.25 -21.75
N LEU A 116 -0.83 1.66 -20.60
CA LEU A 116 -0.31 2.38 -19.44
C LEU A 116 1.22 2.34 -19.30
N ILE A 117 1.95 1.80 -20.28
CA ILE A 117 3.41 1.58 -20.22
C ILE A 117 4.18 2.85 -19.79
N ASN A 118 3.80 4.01 -20.34
CA ASN A 118 4.47 5.28 -20.05
C ASN A 118 4.01 5.93 -18.71
N SER A 119 3.07 5.32 -18.02
CA SER A 119 2.48 5.87 -16.79
C SER A 119 2.63 4.94 -15.59
N VAL A 120 3.19 3.75 -15.78
CA VAL A 120 3.47 2.81 -14.69
C VAL A 120 4.96 2.52 -14.63
N LYS A 121 5.53 2.63 -13.44
CA LYS A 121 6.91 2.23 -13.17
C LYS A 121 6.96 1.09 -12.17
N ILE A 122 7.62 0.02 -12.54
CA ILE A 122 7.94 -1.12 -11.66
C ILE A 122 9.40 -0.98 -11.23
N PHE A 123 9.62 -0.89 -9.92
CA PHE A 123 10.96 -0.71 -9.33
C PHE A 123 11.68 -2.04 -9.06
N GLY A 124 10.94 -3.17 -9.06
CA GLY A 124 11.48 -4.44 -8.58
C GLY A 124 11.64 -4.44 -7.06
N MET A 125 12.51 -5.29 -6.55
CA MET A 125 12.86 -5.30 -5.12
C MET A 125 13.49 -3.97 -4.72
N VAL A 126 12.99 -3.38 -3.66
CA VAL A 126 13.41 -2.06 -3.15
C VAL A 126 13.99 -2.24 -1.76
N ASP A 127 15.25 -1.88 -1.58
CA ASP A 127 15.95 -2.00 -0.30
C ASP A 127 15.50 -0.90 0.68
N ASN A 128 15.28 0.31 0.18
CA ASN A 128 14.80 1.45 0.97
C ASN A 128 13.41 1.87 0.51
N THR A 129 12.38 1.26 1.08
CA THR A 129 10.98 1.59 0.76
C THR A 129 10.59 3.00 1.23
N GLY A 130 11.24 3.52 2.27
CA GLY A 130 11.01 4.86 2.79
C GLY A 130 11.17 5.95 1.72
N GLU A 131 12.18 5.83 0.87
CA GLU A 131 12.39 6.76 -0.23
C GLU A 131 11.20 6.78 -1.22
N LEU A 132 10.67 5.63 -1.58
CA LEU A 132 9.49 5.58 -2.46
C LEU A 132 8.26 6.20 -1.80
N TYR A 133 8.03 5.94 -0.51
CA TYR A 133 6.91 6.53 0.21
C TYR A 133 7.00 8.06 0.27
N GLN A 134 8.21 8.63 0.43
CA GLN A 134 8.41 10.09 0.40
C GLN A 134 7.89 10.70 -0.90
N ALA A 135 8.11 10.04 -2.02
CA ALA A 135 7.79 10.57 -3.33
C ALA A 135 6.32 10.34 -3.78
N MET A 136 5.59 9.46 -3.12
CA MET A 136 4.18 9.19 -3.41
C MET A 136 3.25 10.29 -2.86
N ASP A 137 2.05 10.39 -3.42
CA ASP A 137 0.98 11.26 -2.96
C ASP A 137 -0.15 10.48 -2.25
N VAL A 138 -0.31 9.21 -2.57
CA VAL A 138 -1.24 8.27 -1.94
C VAL A 138 -0.79 6.83 -2.18
N MET A 139 -0.94 6.00 -1.16
CA MET A 139 -0.75 4.55 -1.30
C MET A 139 -2.10 3.85 -1.41
N VAL A 140 -2.24 2.95 -2.39
CA VAL A 140 -3.48 2.18 -2.61
C VAL A 140 -3.19 0.71 -2.42
N MET A 141 -3.91 0.08 -1.49
CA MET A 141 -3.72 -1.31 -1.08
C MET A 141 -5.02 -2.11 -1.20
N PRO A 142 -5.38 -2.61 -2.40
CA PRO A 142 -6.58 -3.40 -2.61
C PRO A 142 -6.37 -4.89 -2.32
N SER A 143 -5.62 -5.21 -1.27
CA SER A 143 -5.29 -6.57 -0.89
C SER A 143 -6.54 -7.40 -0.60
N LEU A 144 -6.52 -8.69 -0.95
CA LEU A 144 -7.63 -9.61 -0.65
C LEU A 144 -7.71 -9.95 0.84
N PHE A 145 -6.58 -9.98 1.51
CA PHE A 145 -6.47 -10.19 2.96
C PHE A 145 -5.09 -9.76 3.46
N GLU A 146 -5.02 -9.27 4.70
CA GLU A 146 -3.78 -8.95 5.42
C GLU A 146 -3.95 -9.21 6.91
N GLY A 147 -2.89 -9.64 7.57
CA GLY A 147 -2.84 -9.70 9.02
C GLY A 147 -2.66 -8.31 9.64
N LEU A 148 -1.47 -7.75 9.49
CA LEU A 148 -1.13 -6.33 9.72
C LEU A 148 -0.08 -5.96 8.69
N PRO A 149 -0.45 -5.24 7.61
CA PRO A 149 0.47 -4.95 6.52
C PRO A 149 1.51 -3.89 6.94
N MET A 150 2.78 -4.32 7.09
CA MET A 150 3.87 -3.43 7.48
C MET A 150 4.03 -2.26 6.51
N THR A 151 3.92 -2.51 5.21
CA THR A 151 4.00 -1.47 4.18
C THR A 151 2.95 -0.36 4.35
N GLY A 152 1.77 -0.71 4.90
CA GLY A 152 0.74 0.28 5.27
C GLY A 152 1.11 1.08 6.52
N VAL A 153 1.78 0.47 7.50
CA VAL A 153 2.29 1.15 8.70
C VAL A 153 3.45 2.09 8.33
N GLU A 154 4.40 1.61 7.54
CA GLU A 154 5.56 2.37 7.04
C GLU A 154 5.12 3.60 6.23
N ALA A 155 4.19 3.43 5.29
CA ALA A 155 3.65 4.53 4.49
C ALA A 155 3.04 5.63 5.39
N GLN A 156 2.26 5.24 6.40
CA GLN A 156 1.67 6.20 7.34
C GLN A 156 2.72 6.87 8.23
N ALA A 157 3.81 6.20 8.58
CA ALA A 157 4.91 6.83 9.31
C ALA A 157 5.59 7.95 8.48
N CYS A 158 5.60 7.83 7.14
CA CYS A 158 5.97 8.93 6.24
C CYS A 158 4.90 10.04 6.15
N GLY A 159 3.78 9.90 6.81
CA GLY A 159 2.62 10.78 6.66
C GLY A 159 1.84 10.55 5.35
N LEU A 160 2.13 9.49 4.60
CA LEU A 160 1.49 9.18 3.33
C LEU A 160 0.06 8.64 3.56
N PRO A 161 -0.98 9.26 2.99
CA PRO A 161 -2.34 8.75 3.11
C PRO A 161 -2.48 7.42 2.36
N CYS A 162 -3.32 6.55 2.91
CA CYS A 162 -3.58 5.24 2.35
C CYS A 162 -5.06 5.06 1.98
N VAL A 163 -5.30 4.23 0.97
CA VAL A 163 -6.63 3.70 0.66
C VAL A 163 -6.52 2.17 0.73
N PHE A 164 -7.18 1.60 1.71
CA PHE A 164 -7.15 0.17 1.99
C PHE A 164 -8.41 -0.53 1.49
N SER A 165 -8.33 -1.81 1.16
CA SER A 165 -9.52 -2.65 1.10
C SER A 165 -10.10 -2.88 2.51
N ASP A 166 -11.40 -3.05 2.62
CA ASP A 166 -12.10 -3.34 3.88
C ASP A 166 -11.79 -4.73 4.43
N THR A 167 -11.15 -5.59 3.66
CA THR A 167 -10.61 -6.89 4.05
C THR A 167 -9.32 -6.78 4.90
N ILE A 168 -8.67 -5.61 4.91
CA ILE A 168 -7.52 -5.33 5.75
C ILE A 168 -8.00 -4.92 7.15
N THR A 169 -7.35 -5.45 8.20
CA THR A 169 -7.68 -5.07 9.58
C THR A 169 -7.60 -3.58 9.81
N ARG A 170 -8.60 -3.01 10.49
CA ARG A 170 -8.61 -1.60 10.90
C ARG A 170 -7.46 -1.23 11.86
N GLU A 171 -6.82 -2.22 12.45
CA GLU A 171 -5.66 -2.02 13.33
C GLU A 171 -4.45 -1.39 12.62
N VAL A 172 -4.42 -1.41 11.27
CA VAL A 172 -3.39 -0.74 10.45
C VAL A 172 -3.54 0.77 10.46
N ASP A 173 -4.76 1.28 10.71
CA ASP A 173 -5.06 2.71 10.53
C ASP A 173 -4.65 3.55 11.74
N VAL A 174 -3.74 4.47 11.51
CA VAL A 174 -3.26 5.45 12.51
C VAL A 174 -3.48 6.91 12.09
N MET A 175 -4.02 7.14 10.87
CA MET A 175 -4.17 8.47 10.28
C MET A 175 -5.62 8.83 9.88
N GLY A 176 -6.59 7.94 10.08
CA GLY A 176 -7.97 8.13 9.60
C GLY A 176 -8.09 7.92 8.08
N ASN A 177 -7.49 6.86 7.58
CA ASN A 177 -7.47 6.49 6.17
C ASN A 177 -8.83 5.98 5.65
N SER A 178 -8.94 5.88 4.33
CA SER A 178 -10.15 5.34 3.69
C SER A 178 -10.06 3.83 3.54
N PHE A 179 -11.19 3.17 3.76
CA PHE A 179 -11.36 1.75 3.52
C PHE A 179 -12.53 1.53 2.56
N LEU A 180 -12.30 0.77 1.52
CA LEU A 180 -13.29 0.48 0.48
C LEU A 180 -13.46 -1.02 0.28
N SER A 181 -14.69 -1.44 0.01
CA SER A 181 -14.96 -2.82 -0.41
C SER A 181 -14.33 -3.07 -1.77
N LEU A 182 -13.85 -4.30 -1.96
CA LEU A 182 -13.38 -4.77 -3.28
C LEU A 182 -14.53 -4.95 -4.28
N GLU A 183 -15.78 -4.94 -3.81
CA GLU A 183 -16.98 -4.95 -4.65
C GLU A 183 -17.35 -3.55 -5.16
N GLU A 184 -16.79 -2.50 -4.57
CA GLU A 184 -16.97 -1.14 -5.06
C GLU A 184 -16.37 -0.97 -6.46
N SER A 185 -16.95 -0.04 -7.23
CA SER A 185 -16.46 0.24 -8.58
C SER A 185 -15.01 0.77 -8.55
N LYS A 186 -14.23 0.42 -9.55
CA LYS A 186 -12.86 0.96 -9.73
C LYS A 186 -12.85 2.48 -9.82
N THR A 187 -13.96 3.06 -10.32
CA THR A 187 -14.15 4.51 -10.37
C THR A 187 -14.28 5.12 -8.97
N GLU A 188 -14.94 4.45 -8.02
CA GLU A 188 -15.04 4.94 -6.64
C GLU A 188 -13.70 4.83 -5.91
N TRP A 189 -12.96 3.74 -6.13
CA TRP A 189 -11.58 3.60 -5.70
C TRP A 189 -10.69 4.74 -6.23
N ALA A 190 -10.81 5.04 -7.53
CA ALA A 190 -10.06 6.11 -8.19
C ALA A 190 -10.36 7.49 -7.59
N LYS A 191 -11.63 7.83 -7.41
CA LYS A 191 -12.05 9.09 -6.79
C LYS A 191 -11.55 9.22 -5.36
N THR A 192 -11.61 8.14 -4.59
CA THR A 192 -11.15 8.12 -3.19
C THR A 192 -9.64 8.29 -3.11
N ALA A 193 -8.87 7.63 -3.98
CA ALA A 193 -7.42 7.80 -4.04
C ALA A 193 -7.02 9.25 -4.39
N VAL A 194 -7.64 9.84 -5.40
CA VAL A 194 -7.38 11.25 -5.78
C VAL A 194 -7.74 12.21 -4.66
N ARG A 195 -8.86 11.99 -3.97
CA ARG A 195 -9.28 12.80 -2.82
C ARG A 195 -8.32 12.68 -1.64
N ALA A 196 -7.84 11.47 -1.33
CA ALA A 196 -6.86 11.25 -0.27
C ALA A 196 -5.55 11.98 -0.57
N ALA A 197 -5.03 11.90 -1.80
CA ALA A 197 -3.85 12.62 -2.24
C ALA A 197 -4.01 14.16 -2.14
N GLY A 198 -5.20 14.69 -2.46
CA GLY A 198 -5.51 16.13 -2.34
C GLY A 198 -5.39 16.61 -0.90
N ARG A 199 -5.97 15.89 0.06
CA ARG A 199 -5.89 16.21 1.51
C ARG A 199 -4.44 16.22 2.02
N TYR A 200 -3.60 15.33 1.53
CA TYR A 200 -2.20 15.27 1.89
C TYR A 200 -1.43 16.53 1.46
N LYS A 201 -1.65 17.01 0.24
CA LYS A 201 -1.03 18.25 -0.27
C LYS A 201 -1.45 19.48 0.55
N GLU A 202 -2.71 19.55 0.98
CA GLU A 202 -3.21 20.64 1.83
C GLU A 202 -2.61 20.60 3.24
N SER A 203 -2.54 19.42 3.87
CA SER A 203 -1.94 19.24 5.20
C SER A 203 -0.42 19.46 5.20
N GLY A 204 0.28 19.10 4.13
CA GLY A 204 1.71 19.37 3.95
C GLY A 204 2.02 20.87 3.86
N LYS A 205 1.14 21.68 3.27
CA LYS A 205 1.24 23.15 3.31
C LYS A 205 1.01 23.73 4.71
N ALA A 206 0.10 23.16 5.50
CA ALA A 206 -0.18 23.61 6.86
C ALA A 206 0.93 23.25 7.88
N ARG A 207 1.76 22.25 7.58
CA ARG A 207 2.92 21.88 8.42
C ARG A 207 4.16 22.74 8.18
N ARG A 208 4.15 23.61 7.16
CA ARG A 208 5.23 24.54 6.79
C ARG A 208 5.03 25.94 7.37
N SER A 209 3.88 26.23 7.98
CA SER A 209 3.52 27.48 8.66
C SER A 209 3.56 27.29 10.18
#